data_f3cf732e9ff1399101d33604dac8e87f
#
_entry.id   f3cf732e9ff1399101d33604dac8e87f
#
_cell.length_a   1.000
_cell.length_b   1.000
_cell.length_c   1.000
_cell.angle_alpha   90.00
_cell.angle_beta   90.00
_cell.angle_gamma   90.00
#
_symmetry.space_group_name_H-M   'P 1'
#
loop_
_entity.id
_entity.type
_entity.pdbx_description
1 polymer ?
#
loop_
_entity_poly.entity_id
_entity_poly.type
_entity_poly.pdbx_seq_one_letter_code
_entity_poly.pdbx_strand_id
1 'polypeptide(L)'
;ILMAAVCLPAQNKSAGINLSIWKDICTQPYDSTQTTYVNIGLLSTMNRLNGVGINALGSVVHGDMNGVQITGLANLAGGTMRGVQLAGISNISGNNTVGLSAAGLVNITGDRTQGVIISGLTSIGGDNTSGLMISGFMNVTANMASGLHFSGAANITGQSFGGLMASGLLNVVGEHMNGLQIAGIANITASKLNGVQIALCNYAT
;
A
#
# COMPACT_ATOMS: atom_id res chain seq x y z
N ILE A 1 6.86 30.25 -25.70
CA ILE A 1 6.23 29.33 -26.66
C ILE A 1 5.42 28.35 -25.87
N LEU A 2 4.13 28.64 -25.71
CA LEU A 2 3.15 27.78 -25.07
C LEU A 2 2.92 26.60 -26.04
N MET A 3 3.41 25.41 -25.72
CA MET A 3 2.92 24.20 -26.39
C MET A 3 1.48 23.97 -25.88
N ALA A 4 0.51 24.40 -26.65
CA ALA A 4 -0.84 23.93 -26.51
C ALA A 4 -0.84 22.44 -26.79
N ALA A 5 -0.93 21.61 -25.76
CA ALA A 5 -1.23 20.21 -25.90
C ALA A 5 -2.64 20.12 -26.50
N VAL A 6 -2.72 19.91 -27.80
CA VAL A 6 -3.98 19.67 -28.48
C VAL A 6 -4.50 18.33 -27.95
N CYS A 7 -5.51 18.38 -27.11
CA CYS A 7 -6.36 17.22 -26.85
C CYS A 7 -7.04 16.86 -28.16
N LEU A 8 -6.47 15.94 -28.91
CA LEU A 8 -7.18 15.30 -30.01
C LEU A 8 -8.23 14.38 -29.39
N PRO A 9 -9.52 14.53 -29.73
CA PRO A 9 -10.52 13.58 -29.30
C PRO A 9 -10.17 12.21 -29.88
N ALA A 10 -9.59 11.33 -29.08
CA ALA A 10 -9.32 9.98 -29.49
C ALA A 10 -10.66 9.25 -29.60
N GLN A 11 -11.10 9.04 -30.82
CA GLN A 11 -12.13 8.06 -31.12
C GLN A 11 -11.66 6.68 -30.69
N ASN A 12 -12.34 6.17 -29.64
CA ASN A 12 -12.50 4.74 -29.34
C ASN A 12 -11.30 3.83 -29.60
N LYS A 13 -10.55 3.53 -28.54
CA LYS A 13 -9.84 2.26 -28.26
C LYS A 13 -8.64 2.53 -27.37
N SER A 14 -8.37 1.59 -26.43
CA SER A 14 -7.24 1.60 -25.51
C SER A 14 -6.00 2.29 -26.10
N ALA A 15 -5.78 3.54 -25.74
CA ALA A 15 -4.61 4.25 -26.18
C ALA A 15 -3.42 3.81 -25.30
N GLY A 16 -2.44 3.18 -25.93
CA GLY A 16 -1.31 2.56 -25.23
C GLY A 16 -0.46 3.51 -24.40
N ILE A 17 -0.42 4.81 -24.75
CA ILE A 17 0.49 5.79 -24.12
C ILE A 17 -0.27 7.04 -23.72
N ASN A 18 -0.18 7.43 -22.45
CA ASN A 18 -0.67 8.68 -21.91
C ASN A 18 0.47 9.59 -21.45
N LEU A 19 0.53 10.80 -21.99
CA LEU A 19 1.43 11.85 -21.54
C LEU A 19 0.58 12.92 -20.87
N SER A 20 0.84 13.22 -19.60
CA SER A 20 0.04 14.18 -18.84
C SER A 20 0.92 15.20 -18.11
N ILE A 21 0.56 16.47 -18.23
CA ILE A 21 1.15 17.55 -17.42
C ILE A 21 0.27 17.79 -16.20
N TRP A 22 -1.05 17.78 -16.38
CA TRP A 22 -2.04 17.99 -15.35
C TRP A 22 -3.27 17.12 -15.60
N LYS A 23 -4.12 16.99 -14.62
CA LYS A 23 -5.33 16.16 -14.63
C LYS A 23 -6.12 16.18 -15.96
N ASP A 24 -6.31 17.38 -16.54
CA ASP A 24 -7.09 17.58 -17.77
C ASP A 24 -6.22 17.96 -18.98
N ILE A 25 -4.90 18.08 -18.82
CA ILE A 25 -3.93 18.36 -19.88
C ILE A 25 -3.13 17.09 -20.13
N CYS A 26 -3.68 16.20 -20.94
CA CYS A 26 -3.13 14.89 -21.24
C CYS A 26 -3.46 14.47 -22.66
N THR A 27 -2.71 13.54 -23.19
CA THR A 27 -2.97 12.94 -24.52
C THR A 27 -4.15 11.98 -24.51
N GLN A 28 -4.56 11.52 -23.32
CA GLN A 28 -5.74 10.69 -23.09
C GLN A 28 -6.68 11.37 -22.08
N PRO A 29 -7.79 11.98 -22.51
CA PRO A 29 -8.83 12.44 -21.59
C PRO A 29 -9.36 11.28 -20.76
N TYR A 30 -9.73 11.56 -19.53
CA TYR A 30 -10.30 10.54 -18.64
C TYR A 30 -11.57 9.93 -19.26
N ASP A 31 -11.56 8.63 -19.43
CA ASP A 31 -12.71 7.82 -19.83
C ASP A 31 -12.79 6.59 -18.90
N SER A 32 -13.95 6.38 -18.32
CA SER A 32 -14.20 5.28 -17.37
C SER A 32 -14.02 3.88 -17.96
N THR A 33 -13.94 3.76 -19.27
CA THR A 33 -13.76 2.47 -19.98
C THR A 33 -12.33 2.20 -20.42
N GLN A 34 -11.45 3.21 -20.38
CA GLN A 34 -10.10 3.11 -20.94
C GLN A 34 -9.09 2.44 -20.00
N THR A 35 -8.17 1.72 -20.61
CA THR A 35 -6.98 1.17 -19.96
C THR A 35 -5.73 1.81 -20.54
N THR A 36 -4.88 2.34 -19.67
CA THR A 36 -3.59 2.93 -20.00
C THR A 36 -2.49 1.88 -19.81
N TYR A 37 -1.58 1.75 -20.77
CA TYR A 37 -0.46 0.82 -20.66
C TYR A 37 0.85 1.52 -20.28
N VAL A 38 1.08 2.70 -20.83
CA VAL A 38 2.22 3.54 -20.46
C VAL A 38 1.73 4.93 -20.12
N ASN A 39 2.07 5.42 -18.95
CA ASN A 39 1.75 6.76 -18.50
C ASN A 39 3.00 7.47 -18.00
N ILE A 40 3.26 8.66 -18.53
CA ILE A 40 4.35 9.53 -18.10
C ILE A 40 3.81 10.94 -17.90
N GLY A 41 4.06 11.53 -16.73
CA GLY A 41 3.55 12.87 -16.49
C GLY A 41 3.99 13.50 -15.18
N LEU A 42 3.41 14.66 -14.89
CA LEU A 42 3.55 15.31 -13.58
C LEU A 42 2.45 14.83 -12.63
N LEU A 43 1.21 15.05 -12.99
CA LEU A 43 0.02 14.57 -12.28
C LEU A 43 -0.89 13.88 -13.27
N SER A 44 -1.15 12.61 -13.08
CA SER A 44 -1.96 11.81 -14.01
C SER A 44 -3.20 11.25 -13.33
N THR A 45 -4.29 11.27 -14.08
CA THR A 45 -5.55 10.62 -13.70
C THR A 45 -5.94 9.64 -14.81
N MET A 46 -6.21 8.40 -14.47
CA MET A 46 -6.61 7.36 -15.40
C MET A 46 -7.61 6.40 -14.78
N ASN A 47 -8.37 5.70 -15.60
CA ASN A 47 -9.33 4.73 -15.09
C ASN A 47 -8.63 3.44 -14.63
N ARG A 48 -7.84 2.83 -15.50
CA ARG A 48 -7.05 1.61 -15.21
C ARG A 48 -5.64 1.76 -15.73
N LEU A 49 -4.67 1.24 -14.99
CA LEU A 49 -3.29 1.10 -15.44
C LEU A 49 -2.96 -0.39 -15.58
N ASN A 50 -2.54 -0.78 -16.79
CA ASN A 50 -2.10 -2.14 -17.07
C ASN A 50 -0.73 -2.12 -17.72
N GLY A 51 0.30 -1.75 -16.96
CA GLY A 51 1.66 -1.58 -17.47
C GLY A 51 2.49 -0.66 -16.59
N VAL A 52 3.02 0.45 -17.12
CA VAL A 52 3.96 1.32 -16.40
C VAL A 52 3.44 2.75 -16.33
N GLY A 53 3.38 3.28 -15.11
CA GLY A 53 3.07 4.68 -14.84
C GLY A 53 4.21 5.37 -14.08
N ILE A 54 4.75 6.45 -14.64
CA ILE A 54 5.81 7.25 -14.01
C ILE A 54 5.34 8.71 -13.95
N ASN A 55 5.21 9.26 -12.76
CA ASN A 55 4.76 10.62 -12.56
C ASN A 55 5.63 11.36 -11.54
N ALA A 56 5.92 12.63 -11.80
CA ALA A 56 6.77 13.39 -10.89
C ALA A 56 6.06 13.74 -9.58
N LEU A 57 4.78 14.04 -9.61
CA LEU A 57 4.00 14.42 -8.42
C LEU A 57 3.08 13.29 -7.98
N GLY A 58 2.09 12.95 -8.76
CA GLY A 58 1.07 12.01 -8.35
C GLY A 58 0.44 11.23 -9.48
N SER A 59 -0.14 10.11 -9.13
CA SER A 59 -0.88 9.27 -10.05
C SER A 59 -2.14 8.73 -9.40
N VAL A 60 -3.28 8.99 -10.03
CA VAL A 60 -4.59 8.52 -9.59
C VAL A 60 -5.12 7.52 -10.61
N VAL A 61 -5.30 6.29 -10.18
CA VAL A 61 -5.96 5.22 -10.92
C VAL A 61 -7.30 4.96 -10.22
N HIS A 62 -8.43 5.24 -10.86
CA HIS A 62 -9.75 5.08 -10.23
C HIS A 62 -10.14 3.62 -10.00
N GLY A 63 -9.76 2.75 -10.91
CA GLY A 63 -9.98 1.30 -10.83
C GLY A 63 -8.72 0.53 -10.46
N ASP A 64 -8.53 -0.60 -11.15
CA ASP A 64 -7.41 -1.50 -10.88
C ASP A 64 -6.11 -1.01 -11.51
N MET A 65 -5.02 -1.26 -10.79
CA MET A 65 -3.65 -1.04 -11.22
C MET A 65 -2.95 -2.39 -11.33
N ASN A 66 -2.45 -2.72 -12.53
CA ASN A 66 -1.65 -3.91 -12.78
C ASN A 66 -0.32 -3.51 -13.44
N GLY A 67 0.79 -3.78 -12.79
CA GLY A 67 2.12 -3.47 -13.30
C GLY A 67 2.95 -2.61 -12.35
N VAL A 68 3.52 -1.51 -12.85
CA VAL A 68 4.44 -0.66 -12.08
C VAL A 68 3.95 0.78 -12.05
N GLN A 69 3.85 1.37 -10.88
CA GLN A 69 3.49 2.76 -10.68
C GLN A 69 4.52 3.45 -9.79
N ILE A 70 5.16 4.48 -10.32
CA ILE A 70 6.22 5.22 -9.62
C ILE A 70 5.86 6.70 -9.60
N THR A 71 5.87 7.30 -8.42
CA THR A 71 5.61 8.74 -8.28
C THR A 71 6.55 9.40 -7.28
N GLY A 72 6.76 10.70 -7.48
CA GLY A 72 7.52 11.50 -6.53
C GLY A 72 6.81 11.70 -5.19
N LEU A 73 5.49 11.86 -5.18
CA LEU A 73 4.74 12.11 -3.95
C LEU A 73 3.76 10.97 -3.64
N ALA A 74 2.70 10.78 -4.43
CA ALA A 74 1.62 9.89 -4.04
C ALA A 74 1.06 9.05 -5.20
N ASN A 75 0.81 7.78 -4.93
CA ASN A 75 0.03 6.88 -5.76
C ASN A 75 -1.32 6.60 -5.11
N LEU A 76 -2.36 6.63 -5.91
CA LEU A 76 -3.70 6.24 -5.50
C LEU A 76 -4.27 5.25 -6.51
N ALA A 77 -4.63 4.06 -6.04
CA ALA A 77 -5.38 3.06 -6.78
C ALA A 77 -6.73 2.85 -6.08
N GLY A 78 -7.83 3.21 -6.73
CA GLY A 78 -9.17 3.09 -6.15
C GLY A 78 -9.64 1.62 -6.03
N GLY A 79 -9.16 0.76 -6.92
CA GLY A 79 -9.42 -0.68 -6.91
C GLY A 79 -8.28 -1.50 -6.32
N THR A 80 -8.00 -2.63 -6.94
CA THR A 80 -6.91 -3.53 -6.56
C THR A 80 -5.60 -3.13 -7.24
N MET A 81 -4.55 -3.01 -6.43
CA MET A 81 -3.17 -2.87 -6.89
C MET A 81 -2.54 -4.26 -7.03
N ARG A 82 -2.03 -4.58 -8.23
CA ARG A 82 -1.24 -5.79 -8.50
C ARG A 82 0.07 -5.41 -9.16
N GLY A 83 1.19 -5.73 -8.51
CA GLY A 83 2.53 -5.44 -9.02
C GLY A 83 3.36 -4.58 -8.08
N VAL A 84 3.86 -3.44 -8.55
CA VAL A 84 4.77 -2.58 -7.79
C VAL A 84 4.26 -1.15 -7.73
N GLN A 85 4.16 -0.62 -6.53
CA GLN A 85 3.83 0.78 -6.26
C GLN A 85 4.95 1.44 -5.45
N LEU A 86 5.55 2.50 -6.00
CA LEU A 86 6.61 3.26 -5.33
C LEU A 86 6.23 4.74 -5.25
N ALA A 87 6.27 5.32 -4.07
CA ALA A 87 5.99 6.73 -3.87
C ALA A 87 6.96 7.37 -2.86
N GLY A 88 7.26 8.64 -3.07
CA GLY A 88 8.08 9.39 -2.12
C GLY A 88 7.36 9.65 -0.80
N ILE A 89 6.04 9.79 -0.79
CA ILE A 89 5.25 10.05 0.41
C ILE A 89 4.28 8.92 0.71
N SER A 90 3.31 8.64 -0.17
CA SER A 90 2.25 7.69 0.16
C SER A 90 1.78 6.82 -1.00
N ASN A 91 1.44 5.56 -0.69
CA ASN A 91 0.67 4.70 -1.56
C ASN A 91 -0.67 4.37 -0.88
N ILE A 92 -1.74 4.47 -1.65
CA ILE A 92 -3.09 4.18 -1.18
C ILE A 92 -3.75 3.22 -2.18
N SER A 93 -4.21 2.09 -1.70
CA SER A 93 -5.02 1.12 -2.45
C SER A 93 -6.39 0.98 -1.80
N GLY A 94 -7.46 1.28 -2.53
CA GLY A 94 -8.82 1.27 -2.00
C GLY A 94 -9.29 -0.12 -1.58
N ASN A 95 -8.95 -1.14 -2.37
CA ASN A 95 -9.31 -2.53 -2.07
C ASN A 95 -8.08 -3.34 -1.67
N ASN A 96 -7.53 -4.13 -2.60
CA ASN A 96 -6.44 -5.04 -2.29
C ASN A 96 -5.09 -4.52 -2.77
N THR A 97 -4.04 -4.88 -2.05
CA THR A 97 -2.64 -4.73 -2.46
C THR A 97 -2.02 -6.11 -2.63
N VAL A 98 -1.58 -6.43 -3.85
CA VAL A 98 -0.91 -7.69 -4.18
C VAL A 98 0.43 -7.40 -4.85
N GLY A 99 1.52 -7.66 -4.14
CA GLY A 99 2.87 -7.42 -4.64
C GLY A 99 3.71 -6.55 -3.72
N LEU A 100 4.37 -5.53 -4.27
CA LEU A 100 5.24 -4.62 -3.51
C LEU A 100 4.65 -3.21 -3.46
N SER A 101 4.46 -2.68 -2.26
CA SER A 101 4.14 -1.26 -2.05
C SER A 101 5.18 -0.62 -1.14
N ALA A 102 5.91 0.37 -1.66
CA ALA A 102 6.91 1.09 -0.89
C ALA A 102 6.66 2.60 -0.91
N ALA A 103 6.60 3.22 0.25
CA ALA A 103 6.39 4.65 0.41
C ALA A 103 7.34 5.26 1.44
N GLY A 104 7.75 6.51 1.21
CA GLY A 104 8.61 7.22 2.16
C GLY A 104 7.95 7.43 3.52
N LEU A 105 6.63 7.63 3.59
CA LEU A 105 5.93 7.83 4.85
C LEU A 105 4.86 6.77 5.11
N VAL A 106 3.85 6.65 4.24
CA VAL A 106 2.64 5.88 4.57
C VAL A 106 2.20 4.96 3.44
N ASN A 107 1.88 3.72 3.76
CA ASN A 107 1.13 2.81 2.90
C ASN A 107 -0.24 2.49 3.52
N ILE A 108 -1.30 2.56 2.71
CA ILE A 108 -2.67 2.25 3.14
C ILE A 108 -3.30 1.25 2.16
N THR A 109 -3.84 0.18 2.68
CA THR A 109 -4.64 -0.80 1.92
C THR A 109 -6.01 -0.94 2.58
N GLY A 110 -7.09 -0.80 1.81
CA GLY A 110 -8.46 -0.85 2.33
C GLY A 110 -8.88 -2.23 2.84
N ASP A 111 -8.70 -3.27 2.03
CA ASP A 111 -9.18 -4.61 2.38
C ASP A 111 -8.03 -5.59 2.66
N ARG A 112 -7.44 -6.17 1.61
CA ARG A 112 -6.46 -7.24 1.75
C ARG A 112 -5.08 -6.85 1.25
N THR A 113 -4.07 -7.18 2.03
CA THR A 113 -2.66 -7.07 1.64
C THR A 113 -2.05 -8.45 1.46
N GLN A 114 -1.40 -8.69 0.31
CA GLN A 114 -0.62 -9.90 0.03
C GLN A 114 0.71 -9.51 -0.62
N GLY A 115 1.82 -9.68 0.10
CA GLY A 115 3.14 -9.38 -0.44
C GLY A 115 4.03 -8.59 0.52
N VAL A 116 4.67 -7.54 0.00
CA VAL A 116 5.65 -6.75 0.74
C VAL A 116 5.21 -5.30 0.84
N ILE A 117 5.08 -4.80 2.05
CA ILE A 117 4.76 -3.40 2.34
C ILE A 117 5.92 -2.79 3.11
N ILE A 118 6.44 -1.67 2.60
CA ILE A 118 7.54 -0.94 3.25
C ILE A 118 7.17 0.53 3.36
N SER A 119 7.22 1.09 4.54
CA SER A 119 7.00 2.53 4.78
C SER A 119 7.99 3.13 5.76
N GLY A 120 8.34 4.38 5.55
CA GLY A 120 9.22 5.10 6.47
C GLY A 120 8.59 5.36 7.82
N LEU A 121 7.27 5.58 7.90
CA LEU A 121 6.55 5.77 9.15
C LEU A 121 5.53 4.65 9.41
N THR A 122 4.45 4.61 8.67
CA THR A 122 3.31 3.77 9.05
C THR A 122 2.77 2.96 7.87
N SER A 123 2.48 1.70 8.11
CA SER A 123 1.72 0.84 7.20
C SER A 123 0.38 0.47 7.83
N ILE A 124 -0.70 0.67 7.07
CA ILE A 124 -2.07 0.33 7.49
C ILE A 124 -2.61 -0.71 6.51
N GLY A 125 -2.85 -1.90 7.00
CA GLY A 125 -3.56 -2.97 6.32
C GLY A 125 -5.02 -3.02 6.77
N GLY A 126 -5.92 -3.27 5.85
CA GLY A 126 -7.34 -3.47 6.16
C GLY A 126 -7.62 -4.81 6.82
N ASP A 127 -8.60 -5.55 6.30
CA ASP A 127 -9.10 -6.76 6.96
C ASP A 127 -8.07 -7.87 7.11
N ASN A 128 -7.31 -8.16 6.06
CA ASN A 128 -6.35 -9.26 6.07
C ASN A 128 -5.00 -8.84 5.50
N THR A 129 -3.96 -8.98 6.28
CA THR A 129 -2.58 -8.72 5.84
C THR A 129 -1.76 -10.00 5.88
N SER A 130 -1.18 -10.38 4.74
CA SER A 130 -0.28 -11.52 4.67
C SER A 130 1.02 -11.20 3.92
N GLY A 131 2.15 -11.60 4.49
CA GLY A 131 3.46 -11.37 3.92
C GLY A 131 4.40 -10.59 4.82
N LEU A 132 5.18 -9.68 4.23
CA LEU A 132 6.16 -8.86 4.94
C LEU A 132 5.66 -7.42 5.08
N MET A 133 5.57 -6.93 6.29
CA MET A 133 5.25 -5.53 6.58
C MET A 133 6.36 -4.90 7.41
N ILE A 134 6.98 -3.85 6.87
CA ILE A 134 8.07 -3.13 7.53
C ILE A 134 7.72 -1.64 7.60
N SER A 135 7.78 -1.06 8.79
CA SER A 135 7.63 0.39 8.95
C SER A 135 8.62 0.94 9.97
N GLY A 136 9.03 2.19 9.75
CA GLY A 136 9.93 2.87 10.67
C GLY A 136 9.30 3.16 12.03
N PHE A 137 7.98 3.33 12.09
CA PHE A 137 7.27 3.61 13.32
C PHE A 137 6.22 2.55 13.66
N MET A 138 5.19 2.35 12.84
CA MET A 138 4.06 1.51 13.25
C MET A 138 3.45 0.71 12.10
N ASN A 139 3.10 -0.56 12.36
CA ASN A 139 2.25 -1.36 11.51
C ASN A 139 0.89 -1.56 12.19
N VAL A 140 -0.18 -1.36 11.45
CA VAL A 140 -1.56 -1.59 11.91
C VAL A 140 -2.28 -2.50 10.94
N THR A 141 -2.94 -3.53 11.43
CA THR A 141 -3.87 -4.37 10.67
C THR A 141 -5.19 -4.42 11.41
N ALA A 142 -6.29 -4.15 10.72
CA ALA A 142 -7.60 -4.05 11.36
C ALA A 142 -8.06 -5.38 11.95
N ASN A 143 -8.01 -6.46 11.21
CA ASN A 143 -8.51 -7.77 11.67
C ASN A 143 -7.40 -8.82 11.78
N MET A 144 -7.08 -9.53 10.71
CA MET A 144 -6.13 -10.64 10.74
C MET A 144 -4.82 -10.30 10.03
N ALA A 145 -3.71 -10.73 10.62
CA ALA A 145 -2.42 -10.60 9.97
C ALA A 145 -1.61 -11.89 10.06
N SER A 146 -0.74 -12.11 9.07
CA SER A 146 0.15 -13.26 9.05
C SER A 146 1.46 -12.96 8.31
N GLY A 147 2.52 -13.64 8.70
CA GLY A 147 3.84 -13.51 8.11
C GLY A 147 4.84 -12.79 9.01
N LEU A 148 5.54 -11.78 8.49
CA LEU A 148 6.61 -11.08 9.20
C LEU A 148 6.26 -9.60 9.32
N HIS A 149 6.05 -9.11 10.53
CA HIS A 149 5.76 -7.70 10.80
C HIS A 149 6.87 -7.08 11.66
N PHE A 150 7.55 -6.08 11.11
CA PHE A 150 8.62 -5.34 11.77
C PHE A 150 8.29 -3.86 11.86
N SER A 151 8.44 -3.27 13.03
CA SER A 151 8.26 -1.83 13.22
C SER A 151 9.24 -1.25 14.23
N GLY A 152 9.55 0.04 14.07
CA GLY A 152 10.41 0.73 15.03
C GLY A 152 9.77 0.92 16.40
N ALA A 153 8.46 1.18 16.44
CA ALA A 153 7.75 1.37 17.71
C ALA A 153 6.71 0.29 17.98
N ALA A 154 5.68 0.13 17.14
CA ALA A 154 4.57 -0.75 17.48
C ALA A 154 4.02 -1.55 16.29
N ASN A 155 3.62 -2.79 16.55
CA ASN A 155 2.75 -3.56 15.67
C ASN A 155 1.41 -3.80 16.38
N ILE A 156 0.31 -3.51 15.70
CA ILE A 156 -1.05 -3.68 16.22
C ILE A 156 -1.88 -4.49 15.25
N THR A 157 -2.47 -5.56 15.73
CA THR A 157 -3.41 -6.40 14.98
C THR A 157 -4.69 -6.55 15.78
N GLY A 158 -5.82 -6.20 15.16
CA GLY A 158 -7.11 -6.13 15.86
C GLY A 158 -7.63 -7.48 16.35
N GLN A 159 -7.47 -8.53 15.57
CA GLN A 159 -7.94 -9.88 15.96
C GLN A 159 -6.79 -10.86 16.08
N SER A 160 -6.38 -11.50 14.99
CA SER A 160 -5.44 -12.62 15.03
C SER A 160 -4.16 -12.36 14.26
N PHE A 161 -3.04 -12.79 14.82
CA PHE A 161 -1.75 -12.75 14.15
C PHE A 161 -1.10 -14.14 14.10
N GLY A 162 -0.54 -14.50 12.93
CA GLY A 162 0.20 -15.74 12.73
C GLY A 162 1.59 -15.49 12.14
N GLY A 163 2.65 -15.84 12.87
CA GLY A 163 4.03 -15.71 12.39
C GLY A 163 4.97 -14.98 13.34
N LEU A 164 5.80 -14.06 12.81
CA LEU A 164 6.75 -13.28 13.61
C LEU A 164 6.37 -11.81 13.63
N MET A 165 6.22 -11.26 14.82
CA MET A 165 5.97 -9.84 15.07
C MET A 165 7.09 -9.28 15.92
N ALA A 166 7.82 -8.27 15.43
CA ALA A 166 8.89 -7.64 16.17
C ALA A 166 8.78 -6.11 16.13
N SER A 167 8.94 -5.48 17.29
CA SER A 167 8.90 -4.02 17.44
C SER A 167 9.89 -3.51 18.48
N GLY A 168 10.25 -2.23 18.36
CA GLY A 168 11.11 -1.59 19.36
C GLY A 168 10.44 -1.42 20.71
N LEU A 169 9.12 -1.18 20.76
CA LEU A 169 8.41 -0.92 22.01
C LEU A 169 7.29 -1.92 22.28
N LEU A 170 6.30 -2.05 21.40
CA LEU A 170 5.04 -2.69 21.70
C LEU A 170 4.48 -3.55 20.59
N ASN A 171 4.07 -4.77 20.89
CA ASN A 171 3.21 -5.59 20.02
C ASN A 171 1.86 -5.85 20.69
N VAL A 172 0.77 -5.62 19.96
CA VAL A 172 -0.60 -5.86 20.44
C VAL A 172 -1.35 -6.76 19.46
N VAL A 173 -1.95 -7.81 19.98
CA VAL A 173 -2.87 -8.69 19.25
C VAL A 173 -4.17 -8.80 20.06
N GLY A 174 -5.30 -8.42 19.44
CA GLY A 174 -6.58 -8.31 20.12
C GLY A 174 -7.20 -9.63 20.55
N GLU A 175 -6.94 -10.72 19.82
CA GLU A 175 -7.53 -12.02 20.16
C GLU A 175 -6.49 -13.13 20.19
N HIS A 176 -6.05 -13.64 19.04
CA HIS A 176 -5.26 -14.85 18.97
C HIS A 176 -3.88 -14.58 18.38
N MET A 177 -2.85 -14.94 19.10
CA MET A 177 -1.46 -14.94 18.63
C MET A 177 -0.96 -16.38 18.42
N ASN A 178 -0.44 -16.65 17.22
CA ASN A 178 0.17 -17.92 16.87
C ASN A 178 1.56 -17.68 16.28
N GLY A 179 2.61 -17.90 17.08
CA GLY A 179 3.99 -17.71 16.66
C GLY A 179 4.86 -16.95 17.66
N LEU A 180 5.65 -15.99 17.20
CA LEU A 180 6.64 -15.29 18.02
C LEU A 180 6.37 -13.78 18.04
N GLN A 181 6.27 -13.20 19.24
CA GLN A 181 6.27 -11.77 19.48
C GLN A 181 7.55 -11.33 20.20
N ILE A 182 8.20 -10.31 19.67
CA ILE A 182 9.40 -9.72 20.27
C ILE A 182 9.18 -8.21 20.38
N ALA A 183 9.27 -7.68 21.59
CA ALA A 183 9.20 -6.22 21.80
C ALA A 183 10.23 -5.78 22.85
N GLY A 184 10.63 -4.51 22.77
CA GLY A 184 11.53 -3.95 23.79
C GLY A 184 10.83 -3.76 25.13
N ILE A 185 9.56 -3.34 25.14
CA ILE A 185 8.82 -3.02 26.36
C ILE A 185 7.73 -4.06 26.62
N ALA A 186 6.75 -4.22 25.73
CA ALA A 186 5.63 -5.10 26.03
C ALA A 186 5.08 -5.86 24.82
N ASN A 187 4.65 -7.11 25.07
CA ASN A 187 3.80 -7.89 24.20
C ASN A 187 2.46 -8.14 24.88
N ILE A 188 1.37 -7.85 24.19
CA ILE A 188 0.01 -8.02 24.69
C ILE A 188 -0.78 -8.89 23.73
N THR A 189 -1.34 -9.98 24.22
CA THR A 189 -2.32 -10.81 23.52
C THR A 189 -3.56 -10.93 24.40
N ALA A 190 -4.68 -10.38 23.95
CA ALA A 190 -5.84 -10.21 24.84
C ALA A 190 -6.64 -11.50 25.07
N SER A 191 -6.44 -12.56 24.27
CA SER A 191 -7.16 -13.81 24.46
C SER A 191 -6.19 -15.01 24.45
N LYS A 192 -5.91 -15.63 23.34
CA LYS A 192 -5.13 -16.88 23.29
C LYS A 192 -3.74 -16.68 22.68
N LEU A 193 -2.72 -17.07 23.41
CA LEU A 193 -1.35 -17.17 22.92
C LEU A 193 -0.99 -18.64 22.64
N ASN A 194 -0.60 -18.93 21.39
CA ASN A 194 -0.01 -20.19 21.00
C ASN A 194 1.38 -19.90 20.41
N GLY A 195 2.38 -19.79 21.27
CA GLY A 195 3.72 -19.41 20.84
C GLY A 195 4.54 -18.80 21.97
N VAL A 196 5.42 -17.85 21.60
CA VAL A 196 6.39 -17.25 22.52
C VAL A 196 6.29 -15.72 22.49
N GLN A 197 6.35 -15.10 23.65
CA GLN A 197 6.49 -13.66 23.83
C GLN A 197 7.81 -13.33 24.52
N ILE A 198 8.56 -12.37 23.97
CA ILE A 198 9.84 -11.90 24.53
C ILE A 198 9.77 -10.37 24.65
N ALA A 199 9.68 -9.86 25.86
CA ALA A 199 9.72 -8.43 26.19
C ALA A 199 9.98 -8.25 27.69
N LEU A 200 10.15 -7.00 28.13
CA LEU A 200 10.20 -6.69 29.57
C LEU A 200 8.88 -7.05 30.27
N CYS A 201 7.75 -6.82 29.59
CA CYS A 201 6.42 -7.17 30.09
C CYS A 201 5.67 -8.00 29.02
N ASN A 202 5.22 -9.20 29.40
CA ASN A 202 4.43 -10.06 28.53
C ASN A 202 3.08 -10.33 29.18
N TYR A 203 2.00 -10.11 28.43
CA TYR A 203 0.63 -10.39 28.85
C TYR A 203 -0.08 -11.26 27.84
N ALA A 204 -0.63 -12.38 28.30
CA ALA A 204 -1.52 -13.24 27.54
C ALA A 204 -2.54 -13.85 28.51
N THR A 205 -3.77 -14.00 28.03
CA THR A 205 -4.85 -14.65 28.81
C THR A 205 -5.02 -16.10 28.37
#